data_a58954b39363492ad41a2c0f02f92a26
#
_entry.id   a58954b39363492ad41a2c0f02f92a26
#
_cell.length_a   1.000
_cell.length_b   1.000
_cell.length_c   1.000
_cell.angle_alpha   90.00
_cell.angle_beta   90.00
_cell.angle_gamma   90.00
#
_symmetry.space_group_name_H-M   'P 1'
#
loop_
_entity.id
_entity.type
_entity.pdbx_description
1 polymer ?
#
loop_
_entity_poly.entity_id
_entity_poly.type
_entity_poly.pdbx_seq_one_letter_code
_entity_poly.pdbx_strand_id
1 'polypeptide(L)'
;MISTAAALVVPMVRSAGSYRSPRADEVPGTLQTPTGPLTPLDRDFVKRVRLAGLWEIPAGRMALAKGGSTEVRTAGQHLVDGHTELDRATLDTARTLGLEVPDQPSAQQQAWLKQLNDAQGADFDRQFANILRGAHGQVFAVVAQVRASTQNSTVRDLATMANSTVLDHMTVLEDTRLVKFGDLTGPPAATSSPASAPVPAPAGTQR
;
A
#
# COMPACT_ATOMS: atom_id res chain seq x y z
N MET A 1 -35.71 56.08 23.02
CA MET A 1 -35.62 55.66 21.61
C MET A 1 -34.66 54.46 21.57
N ILE A 2 -35.22 53.24 21.44
CA ILE A 2 -34.47 51.99 21.40
C ILE A 2 -34.44 51.55 19.95
N SER A 3 -33.27 51.59 19.33
CA SER A 3 -33.07 51.17 17.96
C SER A 3 -32.76 49.68 17.90
N THR A 4 -33.68 48.90 17.36
CA THR A 4 -33.55 47.45 17.20
C THR A 4 -32.89 47.20 15.85
N ALA A 5 -31.62 46.73 15.83
CA ALA A 5 -30.95 46.27 14.63
C ALA A 5 -31.35 44.82 14.37
N ALA A 6 -32.07 44.57 13.30
CA ALA A 6 -32.40 43.24 12.84
C ALA A 6 -31.19 42.70 12.03
N ALA A 7 -30.53 41.67 12.55
CA ALA A 7 -29.49 40.94 11.82
C ALA A 7 -30.14 39.97 10.82
N LEU A 8 -29.98 40.22 9.54
CA LEU A 8 -30.34 39.28 8.46
C LEU A 8 -29.35 38.10 8.47
N VAL A 9 -29.81 36.96 8.98
CA VAL A 9 -29.07 35.68 8.81
C VAL A 9 -29.41 35.12 7.44
N VAL A 10 -28.47 35.25 6.51
CA VAL A 10 -28.57 34.61 5.21
C VAL A 10 -28.12 33.16 5.37
N PRO A 11 -28.95 32.14 5.14
CA PRO A 11 -28.52 30.75 5.19
C PRO A 11 -27.58 30.49 4.01
N MET A 12 -26.28 30.27 4.27
CA MET A 12 -25.34 29.72 3.30
C MET A 12 -25.74 28.27 3.03
N VAL A 13 -26.52 28.04 1.99
CA VAL A 13 -26.72 26.71 1.44
C VAL A 13 -25.41 26.32 0.75
N ARG A 14 -24.53 25.62 1.49
CA ARG A 14 -23.42 24.91 0.91
C ARG A 14 -24.01 23.77 0.09
N SER A 15 -24.03 23.93 -1.22
CA SER A 15 -24.22 22.82 -2.16
C SER A 15 -23.07 21.85 -1.94
N ALA A 16 -23.31 20.81 -1.12
CA ALA A 16 -22.43 19.66 -1.06
C ALA A 16 -22.55 18.97 -2.42
N GLY A 17 -21.69 19.34 -3.36
CA GLY A 17 -21.49 18.58 -4.59
C GLY A 17 -21.16 17.16 -4.19
N SER A 18 -22.07 16.22 -4.45
CA SER A 18 -21.84 14.79 -4.21
C SER A 18 -20.63 14.39 -5.06
N TYR A 19 -19.46 14.28 -4.39
CA TYR A 19 -18.27 13.73 -5.03
C TYR A 19 -18.53 12.25 -5.29
N ARG A 20 -18.99 11.96 -6.52
CA ARG A 20 -19.17 10.59 -6.97
C ARG A 20 -17.80 10.08 -7.40
N SER A 21 -17.25 9.14 -6.68
CA SER A 21 -16.07 8.41 -7.14
C SER A 21 -16.35 7.81 -8.52
N PRO A 22 -15.43 7.94 -9.50
CA PRO A 22 -15.60 7.34 -10.81
C PRO A 22 -15.85 5.84 -10.66
N ARG A 23 -16.70 5.27 -11.50
CA ARG A 23 -16.86 3.82 -11.58
C ARG A 23 -15.55 3.20 -12.07
N ALA A 24 -15.28 1.96 -11.67
CA ALA A 24 -14.03 1.29 -12.06
C ALA A 24 -13.90 1.16 -13.59
N ASP A 25 -14.99 1.00 -14.32
CA ASP A 25 -15.04 0.96 -15.79
C ASP A 25 -14.75 2.31 -16.46
N GLU A 26 -14.90 3.41 -15.72
CA GLU A 26 -14.57 4.78 -16.17
C GLU A 26 -13.08 5.12 -15.96
N VAL A 27 -12.31 4.29 -15.26
CA VAL A 27 -10.87 4.51 -15.02
C VAL A 27 -10.07 4.13 -16.28
N PRO A 28 -9.31 5.06 -16.89
CA PRO A 28 -8.49 4.74 -18.06
C PRO A 28 -7.56 3.55 -17.83
N GLY A 29 -7.49 2.64 -18.82
CA GLY A 29 -6.65 1.45 -18.73
C GLY A 29 -7.26 0.31 -17.91
N THR A 30 -8.53 0.38 -17.53
CA THR A 30 -9.26 -0.74 -16.92
C THR A 30 -9.52 -1.83 -17.96
N LEU A 31 -9.27 -3.09 -17.58
CA LEU A 31 -9.57 -4.28 -18.37
C LEU A 31 -10.85 -4.93 -17.85
N GLN A 32 -11.68 -5.46 -18.75
CA GLN A 32 -12.84 -6.26 -18.36
C GLN A 32 -12.42 -7.72 -18.17
N THR A 33 -12.79 -8.31 -17.04
CA THR A 33 -12.51 -9.72 -16.72
C THR A 33 -13.80 -10.42 -16.25
N PRO A 34 -13.85 -11.76 -16.26
CA PRO A 34 -15.01 -12.50 -15.74
C PRO A 34 -15.30 -12.22 -14.24
N THR A 35 -14.30 -11.77 -13.49
CA THR A 35 -14.42 -11.48 -12.04
C THR A 35 -14.64 -10.00 -11.74
N GLY A 36 -14.90 -9.20 -12.76
CA GLY A 36 -15.15 -7.76 -12.68
C GLY A 36 -14.04 -6.90 -13.31
N PRO A 37 -14.23 -5.57 -13.35
CA PRO A 37 -13.25 -4.66 -13.94
C PRO A 37 -11.92 -4.72 -13.16
N LEU A 38 -10.82 -4.79 -13.90
CA LEU A 38 -9.45 -4.86 -13.39
C LEU A 38 -8.74 -3.54 -13.68
N THR A 39 -8.66 -2.68 -12.68
CA THR A 39 -8.08 -1.34 -12.80
C THR A 39 -6.54 -1.35 -12.82
N PRO A 40 -5.87 -0.25 -13.23
CA PRO A 40 -4.42 -0.12 -13.04
C PRO A 40 -3.98 -0.30 -11.58
N LEU A 41 -4.76 0.20 -10.61
CA LEU A 41 -4.50 0.03 -9.18
C LEU A 41 -4.53 -1.44 -8.76
N ASP A 42 -5.51 -2.21 -9.25
CA ASP A 42 -5.61 -3.65 -8.97
C ASP A 42 -4.38 -4.40 -9.50
N ARG A 43 -3.92 -4.08 -10.71
CA ARG A 43 -2.72 -4.71 -11.30
C ARG A 43 -1.44 -4.34 -10.55
N ASP A 44 -1.29 -3.07 -10.16
CA ASP A 44 -0.15 -2.63 -9.35
C ASP A 44 -0.14 -3.31 -7.98
N PHE A 45 -1.30 -3.46 -7.36
CA PHE A 45 -1.46 -4.18 -6.10
C PHE A 45 -0.98 -5.64 -6.21
N VAL A 46 -1.46 -6.41 -7.19
CA VAL A 46 -1.04 -7.81 -7.40
C VAL A 46 0.49 -7.89 -7.56
N LYS A 47 1.08 -6.98 -8.35
CA LYS A 47 2.52 -6.87 -8.52
C LYS A 47 3.26 -6.59 -7.20
N ARG A 48 2.76 -5.66 -6.38
CA ARG A 48 3.37 -5.32 -5.07
C ARG A 48 3.34 -6.47 -4.09
N VAL A 49 2.20 -7.17 -4.02
CA VAL A 49 2.08 -8.35 -3.14
C VAL A 49 3.06 -9.45 -3.57
N ARG A 50 3.22 -9.69 -4.88
CA ARG A 50 4.23 -10.60 -5.40
C ARG A 50 5.66 -10.18 -5.03
N LEU A 51 5.98 -8.91 -5.21
CA LEU A 51 7.28 -8.36 -4.84
C LEU A 51 7.56 -8.51 -3.34
N ALA A 52 6.54 -8.38 -2.48
CA ALA A 52 6.69 -8.59 -1.04
C ALA A 52 7.14 -10.03 -0.74
N GLY A 53 6.48 -11.05 -1.26
CA GLY A 53 6.87 -12.44 -1.05
C GLY A 53 8.29 -12.75 -1.49
N LEU A 54 8.73 -12.17 -2.61
CA LEU A 54 10.07 -12.41 -3.17
C LEU A 54 11.22 -11.99 -2.24
N TRP A 55 11.03 -10.97 -1.39
CA TRP A 55 12.10 -10.50 -0.50
C TRP A 55 11.83 -10.77 0.98
N GLU A 56 10.57 -10.80 1.42
CA GLU A 56 10.24 -10.95 2.84
C GLU A 56 10.38 -12.39 3.32
N ILE A 57 10.17 -13.39 2.46
CA ILE A 57 10.50 -14.79 2.77
C ILE A 57 12.01 -14.96 3.02
N PRO A 58 12.94 -14.52 2.15
CA PRO A 58 14.37 -14.54 2.47
C PRO A 58 14.74 -13.74 3.72
N ALA A 59 14.17 -12.55 3.93
CA ALA A 59 14.40 -11.75 5.13
C ALA A 59 13.97 -12.47 6.41
N GLY A 60 12.79 -13.10 6.40
CA GLY A 60 12.30 -13.91 7.52
C GLY A 60 13.22 -15.10 7.82
N ARG A 61 13.72 -15.79 6.79
CA ARG A 61 14.71 -16.87 6.96
C ARG A 61 16.02 -16.38 7.59
N MET A 62 16.48 -15.17 7.24
CA MET A 62 17.63 -14.56 7.91
C MET A 62 17.36 -14.32 9.39
N ALA A 63 16.15 -13.86 9.76
CA ALA A 63 15.77 -13.66 11.15
C ALA A 63 15.74 -14.98 11.94
N LEU A 64 15.25 -16.07 11.33
CA LEU A 64 15.30 -17.40 11.93
C LEU A 64 16.73 -17.89 12.14
N ALA A 65 17.64 -17.61 11.20
CA ALA A 65 19.01 -18.09 11.24
C ALA A 65 19.91 -17.30 12.21
N LYS A 66 19.73 -15.98 12.32
CA LYS A 66 20.66 -15.12 13.06
C LYS A 66 20.02 -14.06 13.96
N GLY A 67 18.69 -14.06 14.12
CA GLY A 67 17.99 -13.18 15.05
C GLY A 67 18.41 -13.40 16.47
N GLY A 68 18.77 -12.33 17.19
CA GLY A 68 19.32 -12.38 18.54
C GLY A 68 18.26 -12.65 19.62
N SER A 69 17.01 -12.24 19.41
CA SER A 69 15.92 -12.44 20.36
C SER A 69 14.88 -13.44 19.88
N THR A 70 14.06 -13.93 20.80
CA THR A 70 12.91 -14.80 20.47
C THR A 70 11.89 -14.05 19.61
N GLU A 71 11.62 -12.79 19.95
CA GLU A 71 10.65 -11.93 19.25
C GLU A 71 11.07 -11.69 17.79
N VAL A 72 12.36 -11.46 17.52
CA VAL A 72 12.87 -11.31 16.14
C VAL A 72 12.72 -12.62 15.37
N ARG A 73 13.02 -13.77 15.98
CA ARG A 73 12.81 -15.07 15.32
C ARG A 73 11.33 -15.37 15.10
N THR A 74 10.48 -15.04 16.08
CA THR A 74 9.01 -15.17 15.93
C THR A 74 8.51 -14.31 14.75
N ALA A 75 8.91 -13.05 14.68
CA ALA A 75 8.57 -12.21 13.54
C ALA A 75 9.09 -12.80 12.22
N GLY A 76 10.30 -13.36 12.21
CA GLY A 76 10.85 -14.07 11.08
C GLY A 76 10.00 -15.26 10.63
N GLN A 77 9.47 -16.05 11.57
CA GLN A 77 8.59 -17.19 11.27
C GLN A 77 7.25 -16.72 10.67
N HIS A 78 6.62 -15.70 11.27
CA HIS A 78 5.37 -15.13 10.74
C HIS A 78 5.55 -14.62 9.30
N LEU A 79 6.67 -13.93 9.02
CA LEU A 79 6.99 -13.48 7.66
C LEU A 79 7.12 -14.64 6.67
N VAL A 80 7.82 -15.72 7.05
CA VAL A 80 7.98 -16.89 6.17
C VAL A 80 6.65 -17.57 5.90
N ASP A 81 5.86 -17.83 6.94
CA ASP A 81 4.59 -18.56 6.82
C ASP A 81 3.56 -17.73 6.06
N GLY A 82 3.32 -16.49 6.52
CA GLY A 82 2.34 -15.59 5.92
C GLY A 82 2.63 -15.28 4.45
N HIS A 83 3.89 -14.97 4.11
CA HIS A 83 4.24 -14.68 2.72
C HIS A 83 4.31 -15.93 1.84
N THR A 84 4.59 -17.12 2.35
CA THR A 84 4.51 -18.36 1.57
C THR A 84 3.07 -18.61 1.11
N GLU A 85 2.10 -18.42 1.99
CA GLU A 85 0.69 -18.59 1.69
C GLU A 85 0.16 -17.48 0.78
N LEU A 86 0.48 -16.22 1.11
CA LEU A 86 0.05 -15.05 0.35
C LEU A 86 0.65 -15.03 -1.07
N ASP A 87 1.91 -15.46 -1.23
CA ASP A 87 2.57 -15.52 -2.53
C ASP A 87 1.93 -16.57 -3.45
N ARG A 88 1.58 -17.74 -2.91
CA ARG A 88 0.82 -18.76 -3.65
C ARG A 88 -0.52 -18.18 -4.13
N ALA A 89 -1.29 -17.53 -3.25
CA ALA A 89 -2.55 -16.89 -3.61
C ALA A 89 -2.36 -15.79 -4.67
N THR A 90 -1.26 -15.04 -4.60
CA THR A 90 -0.91 -14.01 -5.57
C THR A 90 -0.62 -14.59 -6.95
N LEU A 91 0.13 -15.68 -7.03
CA LEU A 91 0.41 -16.36 -8.30
C LEU A 91 -0.86 -16.97 -8.90
N ASP A 92 -1.75 -17.52 -8.08
CA ASP A 92 -3.06 -18.02 -8.52
C ASP A 92 -3.95 -16.88 -9.06
N THR A 93 -3.99 -15.76 -8.36
CA THR A 93 -4.67 -14.53 -8.78
C THR A 93 -4.11 -14.02 -10.11
N ALA A 94 -2.78 -13.92 -10.23
CA ALA A 94 -2.13 -13.46 -11.45
C ALA A 94 -2.47 -14.36 -12.64
N ARG A 95 -2.44 -15.68 -12.45
CA ARG A 95 -2.81 -16.67 -13.48
C ARG A 95 -4.27 -16.53 -13.90
N THR A 96 -5.19 -16.39 -12.95
CA THR A 96 -6.63 -16.21 -13.21
C THR A 96 -6.92 -14.94 -13.99
N LEU A 97 -6.18 -13.87 -13.74
CA LEU A 97 -6.38 -12.57 -14.36
C LEU A 97 -5.49 -12.35 -15.61
N GLY A 98 -4.66 -13.33 -15.99
CA GLY A 98 -3.74 -13.22 -17.14
C GLY A 98 -2.66 -12.14 -16.93
N LEU A 99 -2.20 -11.94 -15.69
CA LEU A 99 -1.19 -10.93 -15.35
C LEU A 99 0.20 -11.53 -15.30
N GLU A 100 1.14 -10.82 -15.92
CA GLU A 100 2.57 -11.06 -15.69
C GLU A 100 3.00 -10.40 -14.38
N VAL A 101 3.71 -11.15 -13.53
CA VAL A 101 4.23 -10.68 -12.25
C VAL A 101 5.74 -10.91 -12.17
N PRO A 102 6.46 -10.12 -11.35
CA PRO A 102 7.90 -10.25 -11.18
C PRO A 102 8.31 -11.64 -10.66
N ASP A 103 9.49 -12.09 -11.05
CA ASP A 103 10.18 -13.29 -10.55
C ASP A 103 11.38 -12.96 -9.66
N GLN A 104 11.79 -11.68 -9.61
CA GLN A 104 12.89 -11.17 -8.79
C GLN A 104 12.42 -9.98 -7.92
N PRO A 105 13.02 -9.79 -6.74
CA PRO A 105 12.82 -8.60 -5.94
C PRO A 105 13.23 -7.34 -6.71
N SER A 106 12.61 -6.20 -6.40
CA SER A 106 13.02 -4.91 -6.94
C SER A 106 14.46 -4.55 -6.49
N ALA A 107 15.10 -3.61 -7.19
CA ALA A 107 16.45 -3.15 -6.83
C ALA A 107 16.53 -2.67 -5.37
N GLN A 108 15.50 -1.97 -4.89
CA GLN A 108 15.42 -1.54 -3.48
C GLN A 108 15.33 -2.71 -2.52
N GLN A 109 14.53 -3.73 -2.83
CA GLN A 109 14.37 -4.91 -1.99
C GLN A 109 15.65 -5.77 -1.99
N GLN A 110 16.34 -5.87 -3.11
CA GLN A 110 17.67 -6.50 -3.18
C GLN A 110 18.69 -5.77 -2.31
N ALA A 111 18.68 -4.44 -2.31
CA ALA A 111 19.53 -3.63 -1.42
C ALA A 111 19.21 -3.87 0.06
N TRP A 112 17.93 -3.97 0.44
CA TRP A 112 17.52 -4.33 1.80
C TRP A 112 17.96 -5.73 2.19
N LEU A 113 17.81 -6.72 1.31
CA LEU A 113 18.31 -8.08 1.55
C LEU A 113 19.82 -8.11 1.75
N LYS A 114 20.58 -7.37 0.93
CA LYS A 114 22.02 -7.23 1.11
C LYS A 114 22.36 -6.58 2.46
N GLN A 115 21.69 -5.51 2.83
CA GLN A 115 21.88 -4.81 4.09
C GLN A 115 21.61 -5.74 5.29
N LEU A 116 20.53 -6.51 5.26
CA LEU A 116 20.20 -7.50 6.27
C LEU A 116 21.21 -8.64 6.30
N ASN A 117 21.70 -9.09 5.14
CA ASN A 117 22.69 -10.15 5.07
C ASN A 117 24.02 -9.75 5.74
N ASP A 118 24.46 -8.51 5.52
CA ASP A 118 25.72 -7.99 6.03
C ASP A 118 25.66 -7.64 7.52
N ALA A 119 24.49 -7.31 8.06
CA ALA A 119 24.28 -6.99 9.46
C ALA A 119 24.36 -8.23 10.37
N GLN A 120 24.84 -8.05 11.62
CA GLN A 120 25.00 -9.11 12.60
C GLN A 120 24.50 -8.68 14.00
N GLY A 121 24.11 -9.66 14.83
CA GLY A 121 23.73 -9.44 16.23
C GLY A 121 22.65 -8.37 16.40
N ALA A 122 22.79 -7.52 17.38
CA ALA A 122 21.81 -6.46 17.69
C ALA A 122 21.62 -5.44 16.54
N ASP A 123 22.58 -5.31 15.63
CA ASP A 123 22.44 -4.46 14.47
C ASP A 123 21.51 -5.09 13.43
N PHE A 124 21.64 -6.39 13.18
CA PHE A 124 20.69 -7.14 12.37
C PHE A 124 19.27 -7.00 12.91
N ASP A 125 19.06 -7.24 14.21
CA ASP A 125 17.73 -7.19 14.83
C ASP A 125 17.06 -5.83 14.63
N ARG A 126 17.81 -4.74 14.87
CA ARG A 126 17.32 -3.36 14.65
C ARG A 126 16.99 -3.09 13.21
N GLN A 127 17.86 -3.46 12.28
CA GLN A 127 17.64 -3.23 10.85
C GLN A 127 16.45 -4.06 10.35
N PHE A 128 16.37 -5.34 10.73
CA PHE A 128 15.25 -6.21 10.40
C PHE A 128 13.92 -5.57 10.82
N ALA A 129 13.75 -5.23 12.10
CA ALA A 129 12.51 -4.67 12.61
C ALA A 129 12.13 -3.37 11.89
N ASN A 130 13.07 -2.46 11.66
CA ASN A 130 12.75 -1.14 11.09
C ASN A 130 12.50 -1.17 9.57
N ILE A 131 13.29 -1.92 8.81
CA ILE A 131 13.12 -2.05 7.36
C ILE A 131 11.78 -2.73 7.06
N LEU A 132 11.51 -3.88 7.71
CA LEU A 132 10.27 -4.63 7.48
C LEU A 132 9.06 -3.81 7.92
N ARG A 133 9.10 -3.20 9.13
CA ARG A 133 7.97 -2.41 9.62
C ARG A 133 7.67 -1.20 8.72
N GLY A 134 8.70 -0.53 8.20
CA GLY A 134 8.54 0.57 7.25
C GLY A 134 7.89 0.11 5.94
N ALA A 135 8.36 -0.99 5.37
CA ALA A 135 7.80 -1.58 4.15
C ALA A 135 6.33 -1.99 4.34
N HIS A 136 6.00 -2.64 5.47
CA HIS A 136 4.63 -3.02 5.80
C HIS A 136 3.70 -1.81 5.93
N GLY A 137 4.15 -0.71 6.54
CA GLY A 137 3.35 0.52 6.61
C GLY A 137 3.00 1.11 5.24
N GLN A 138 3.94 1.05 4.30
CA GLN A 138 3.71 1.53 2.94
C GLN A 138 2.74 0.64 2.16
N VAL A 139 2.89 -0.69 2.24
CA VAL A 139 2.00 -1.61 1.53
C VAL A 139 0.61 -1.63 2.15
N PHE A 140 0.48 -1.45 3.46
CA PHE A 140 -0.81 -1.40 4.16
C PHE A 140 -1.72 -0.29 3.63
N ALA A 141 -1.16 0.89 3.32
CA ALA A 141 -1.91 1.96 2.70
C ALA A 141 -2.47 1.57 1.32
N VAL A 142 -1.70 0.84 0.51
CA VAL A 142 -2.15 0.34 -0.80
C VAL A 142 -3.23 -0.74 -0.63
N VAL A 143 -3.06 -1.67 0.31
CA VAL A 143 -4.07 -2.70 0.65
C VAL A 143 -5.39 -2.04 1.02
N ALA A 144 -5.37 -1.04 1.90
CA ALA A 144 -6.56 -0.31 2.32
C ALA A 144 -7.26 0.39 1.13
N GLN A 145 -6.49 1.04 0.26
CA GLN A 145 -7.02 1.70 -0.94
C GLN A 145 -7.69 0.71 -1.89
N VAL A 146 -7.02 -0.41 -2.20
CA VAL A 146 -7.58 -1.46 -3.07
C VAL A 146 -8.81 -2.08 -2.44
N ARG A 147 -8.74 -2.41 -1.14
CA ARG A 147 -9.87 -3.03 -0.42
C ARG A 147 -11.10 -2.13 -0.39
N ALA A 148 -10.92 -0.81 -0.37
CA ALA A 148 -12.00 0.18 -0.40
C ALA A 148 -12.62 0.36 -1.79
N SER A 149 -11.87 0.15 -2.89
CA SER A 149 -12.29 0.59 -4.21
C SER A 149 -12.42 -0.52 -5.27
N THR A 150 -11.73 -1.65 -5.12
CA THR A 150 -11.76 -2.71 -6.16
C THR A 150 -13.17 -3.30 -6.35
N GLN A 151 -13.57 -3.45 -7.60
CA GLN A 151 -14.79 -4.13 -8.01
C GLN A 151 -14.49 -5.54 -8.56
N ASN A 152 -13.21 -5.91 -8.68
CA ASN A 152 -12.80 -7.25 -9.07
C ASN A 152 -12.82 -8.18 -7.85
N SER A 153 -13.62 -9.26 -7.90
CA SER A 153 -13.79 -10.17 -6.76
C SER A 153 -12.51 -10.93 -6.43
N THR A 154 -11.75 -11.39 -7.44
CA THR A 154 -10.48 -12.10 -7.23
C THR A 154 -9.43 -11.21 -6.56
N VAL A 155 -9.33 -9.93 -6.98
CA VAL A 155 -8.44 -8.95 -6.33
C VAL A 155 -8.93 -8.64 -4.91
N ARG A 156 -10.23 -8.59 -4.67
CA ARG A 156 -10.80 -8.36 -3.35
C ARG A 156 -10.43 -9.46 -2.36
N ASP A 157 -10.48 -10.71 -2.79
CA ASP A 157 -10.11 -11.86 -1.97
C ASP A 157 -8.63 -11.81 -1.60
N LEU A 158 -7.77 -11.55 -2.57
CA LEU A 158 -6.34 -11.34 -2.32
C LEU A 158 -6.08 -10.15 -1.37
N ALA A 159 -6.80 -9.03 -1.54
CA ALA A 159 -6.65 -7.87 -0.68
C ALA A 159 -7.13 -8.14 0.76
N THR A 160 -8.13 -9.00 0.94
CA THR A 160 -8.59 -9.45 2.27
C THR A 160 -7.50 -10.28 2.96
N MET A 161 -6.88 -11.22 2.26
CA MET A 161 -5.77 -12.02 2.79
C MET A 161 -4.57 -11.13 3.11
N ALA A 162 -4.16 -10.26 2.17
CA ALA A 162 -3.05 -9.34 2.37
C ALA A 162 -3.26 -8.41 3.57
N ASN A 163 -4.50 -7.93 3.80
CA ASN A 163 -4.82 -7.09 4.95
C ASN A 163 -4.51 -7.79 6.29
N SER A 164 -4.95 -9.05 6.42
CA SER A 164 -4.72 -9.84 7.64
C SER A 164 -3.24 -10.15 7.83
N THR A 165 -2.55 -10.58 6.77
CA THR A 165 -1.12 -10.90 6.80
C THR A 165 -0.27 -9.68 7.14
N VAL A 166 -0.52 -8.53 6.51
CA VAL A 166 0.24 -7.29 6.75
C VAL A 166 0.02 -6.80 8.18
N LEU A 167 -1.20 -6.84 8.70
CA LEU A 167 -1.50 -6.41 10.08
C LEU A 167 -0.81 -7.32 11.10
N ASP A 168 -0.85 -8.65 10.90
CA ASP A 168 -0.14 -9.62 11.74
C ASP A 168 1.37 -9.33 11.77
N HIS A 169 1.98 -9.16 10.60
CA HIS A 169 3.40 -8.87 10.48
C HIS A 169 3.79 -7.53 11.13
N MET A 170 2.97 -6.49 10.99
CA MET A 170 3.20 -5.23 11.69
C MET A 170 3.21 -5.45 13.20
N THR A 171 2.26 -6.23 13.72
CA THR A 171 2.13 -6.51 15.15
C THR A 171 3.36 -7.25 15.69
N VAL A 172 3.77 -8.34 15.06
CA VAL A 172 4.93 -9.12 15.53
C VAL A 172 6.26 -8.37 15.37
N LEU A 173 6.37 -7.47 14.37
CA LEU A 173 7.54 -6.59 14.24
C LEU A 173 7.58 -5.53 15.36
N GLU A 174 6.44 -4.98 15.74
CA GLU A 174 6.31 -4.02 16.85
C GLU A 174 6.59 -4.69 18.20
N ASP A 175 6.20 -5.95 18.38
CA ASP A 175 6.47 -6.76 19.58
C ASP A 175 7.97 -6.98 19.82
N THR A 176 8.83 -6.86 18.80
CA THR A 176 10.29 -6.85 18.97
C THR A 176 10.78 -5.69 19.83
N ARG A 177 9.99 -4.61 19.97
CA ARG A 177 10.31 -3.34 20.65
C ARG A 177 11.54 -2.61 20.08
N LEU A 178 11.94 -2.95 18.86
CA LEU A 178 13.07 -2.36 18.15
C LEU A 178 12.63 -1.31 17.11
N VAL A 179 11.33 -1.21 16.85
CA VAL A 179 10.77 -0.28 15.86
C VAL A 179 10.89 1.17 16.35
N LYS A 180 11.49 2.02 15.53
CA LYS A 180 11.60 3.45 15.75
C LYS A 180 10.49 4.17 14.98
N PHE A 181 9.36 4.38 15.62
CA PHE A 181 8.18 4.99 14.98
C PHE A 181 8.44 6.39 14.44
N GLY A 182 9.34 7.16 15.06
CA GLY A 182 9.72 8.49 14.59
C GLY A 182 10.46 8.52 13.25
N ASP A 183 11.08 7.40 12.86
CA ASP A 183 11.83 7.26 11.62
C ASP A 183 10.97 6.65 10.49
N LEU A 184 9.75 6.20 10.80
CA LEU A 184 8.84 5.66 9.79
C LEU A 184 8.32 6.78 8.89
N THR A 185 8.67 6.72 7.61
CA THR A 185 8.07 7.61 6.62
C THR A 185 6.59 7.25 6.46
N GLY A 186 5.72 8.26 6.56
CA GLY A 186 4.30 8.09 6.26
C GLY A 186 4.07 7.54 4.83
N PRO A 187 2.83 7.15 4.48
CA PRO A 187 2.51 6.74 3.12
C PRO A 187 2.99 7.82 2.15
N PRO A 188 3.51 7.44 0.96
CA PRO A 188 3.92 8.40 -0.02
C PRO A 188 2.77 9.38 -0.25
N ALA A 189 3.04 10.68 -0.12
CA ALA A 189 2.04 11.70 -0.37
C ALA A 189 1.38 11.37 -1.71
N ALA A 190 0.04 11.29 -1.73
CA ALA A 190 -0.69 11.13 -2.98
C ALA A 190 -0.12 12.19 -3.92
N THR A 191 0.48 11.75 -5.04
CA THR A 191 0.96 12.67 -6.06
C THR A 191 -0.23 13.50 -6.48
N SER A 192 -0.29 14.75 -5.98
CA SER A 192 -1.25 15.72 -6.44
C SER A 192 -1.09 15.78 -7.96
N SER A 193 -2.15 15.41 -8.69
CA SER A 193 -2.22 15.63 -10.14
C SER A 193 -1.73 17.06 -10.42
N PRO A 194 -0.87 17.27 -11.41
CA PRO A 194 -0.46 18.62 -11.75
C PRO A 194 -1.72 19.45 -11.99
N ALA A 195 -1.84 20.55 -11.26
CA ALA A 195 -2.91 21.51 -11.43
C ALA A 195 -2.98 21.86 -12.92
N SER A 196 -4.14 21.66 -13.53
CA SER A 196 -4.39 22.05 -14.92
C SER A 196 -3.96 23.49 -15.11
N ALA A 197 -3.01 23.72 -16.01
CA ALA A 197 -2.57 25.06 -16.35
C ALA A 197 -3.80 25.93 -16.75
N PRO A 198 -3.88 27.18 -16.34
CA PRO A 198 -4.97 28.06 -16.72
C PRO A 198 -5.02 28.19 -18.25
N VAL A 199 -6.20 27.92 -18.82
CA VAL A 199 -6.48 28.11 -20.25
C VAL A 199 -6.29 29.59 -20.56
N PRO A 200 -5.45 29.98 -21.54
CA PRO A 200 -5.30 31.37 -21.91
C PRO A 200 -6.62 31.92 -22.46
N ALA A 201 -7.01 33.10 -22.00
CA ALA A 201 -8.21 33.79 -22.46
C ALA A 201 -8.10 34.09 -23.95
N PRO A 202 -9.22 34.05 -24.73
CA PRO A 202 -9.21 34.37 -26.15
C PRO A 202 -8.83 35.83 -26.35
N ALA A 203 -7.89 36.06 -27.27
CA ALA A 203 -7.47 37.40 -27.67
C ALA A 203 -8.64 38.20 -28.20
N GLY A 204 -8.99 39.28 -27.54
CA GLY A 204 -10.01 40.20 -27.98
C GLY A 204 -9.61 40.87 -29.29
N THR A 205 -10.46 40.72 -30.31
CA THR A 205 -10.37 41.44 -31.60
C THR A 205 -10.70 42.90 -31.35
N GLN A 206 -9.69 43.76 -31.41
CA GLN A 206 -9.92 45.21 -31.50
C GLN A 206 -10.30 45.55 -32.94
N ARG A 207 -11.44 46.21 -33.12
CA ARG A 207 -11.79 46.99 -34.31
C ARG A 207 -11.39 48.45 -34.06
#